data_759e7e3e3389eb5fa161c3d99b03e379
#
_entry.id   759e7e3e3389eb5fa161c3d99b03e379
#
_cell.length_a   1.000
_cell.length_b   1.000
_cell.length_c   1.000
_cell.angle_alpha   90.00
_cell.angle_beta   90.00
_cell.angle_gamma   90.00
#
_symmetry.space_group_name_H-M   'P 1'
#
loop_
_entity.id
_entity.type
_entity.pdbx_description
1 polymer ?
#
loop_
_entity_poly.entity_id
_entity_poly.type
_entity_poly.pdbx_seq_one_letter_code
_entity_poly.pdbx_strand_id
1 'polypeptide(L)'
;GCDISEQRLPQDGAITIKDQSQGGKDTDVRFNVVPTKYGERICMRLLRASNIMPLDGIGIPERDLKKFIRAIESPQGMVLVTGPTGSGKTTTLYAGIQHINKPETNIMTAEDPVEYTMTGIGQIQANETIGLTFSTILRAFLRQDPEVILVGEIRDKETVDIAIKAAL
;
A
#
# COMPACT_ATOMS: atom_id res chain seq x y z
N GLY A 1 6.83 -17.89 5.54
CA GLY A 1 7.80 -18.61 4.70
C GLY A 1 7.10 -19.73 3.96
N CYS A 2 7.64 -20.12 2.79
CA CYS A 2 7.13 -21.26 2.03
C CYS A 2 7.55 -22.58 2.69
N ASP A 3 6.72 -23.61 2.49
CA ASP A 3 7.08 -24.98 2.81
C ASP A 3 7.87 -25.57 1.62
N ILE A 4 9.17 -25.77 1.80
CA ILE A 4 10.07 -26.32 0.76
C ILE A 4 9.80 -27.79 0.40
N SER A 5 9.02 -28.49 1.22
CA SER A 5 8.61 -29.87 0.96
C SER A 5 7.31 -29.99 0.16
N GLU A 6 6.51 -28.91 0.09
CA GLU A 6 5.28 -28.87 -0.68
C GLU A 6 5.53 -28.32 -2.09
N GLN A 7 5.44 -29.17 -3.10
CA GLN A 7 5.70 -28.84 -4.51
C GLN A 7 4.47 -28.97 -5.41
N ARG A 8 3.31 -29.29 -4.84
CA ARG A 8 2.08 -29.56 -5.59
C ARG A 8 1.13 -28.38 -5.63
N LEU A 9 1.31 -27.42 -4.71
CA LEU A 9 0.42 -26.27 -4.55
C LEU A 9 1.19 -24.96 -4.79
N PRO A 10 0.53 -23.96 -5.36
CA PRO A 10 1.10 -22.61 -5.42
C PRO A 10 1.42 -22.06 -4.03
N GLN A 11 2.53 -21.37 -3.90
CA GLN A 11 2.96 -20.76 -2.64
C GLN A 11 3.41 -19.33 -2.86
N ASP A 12 3.11 -18.45 -1.90
CA ASP A 12 3.58 -17.09 -1.84
C ASP A 12 4.56 -16.90 -0.67
N GLY A 13 5.59 -16.10 -0.89
CA GLY A 13 6.58 -15.83 0.13
C GLY A 13 7.24 -14.47 -0.03
N ALA A 14 7.94 -14.07 1.04
CA ALA A 14 8.76 -12.87 1.05
C ALA A 14 10.09 -13.16 1.75
N ILE A 15 11.16 -12.55 1.24
CA ILE A 15 12.49 -12.56 1.82
C ILE A 15 13.07 -11.15 1.79
N THR A 16 13.86 -10.80 2.78
CA THR A 16 14.65 -9.56 2.79
C THR A 16 16.10 -9.90 2.45
N ILE A 17 16.60 -9.34 1.37
CA ILE A 17 18.00 -9.50 0.93
C ILE A 17 18.78 -8.28 1.40
N LYS A 18 19.84 -8.52 2.18
CA LYS A 18 20.79 -7.46 2.56
C LYS A 18 21.74 -7.21 1.41
N ASP A 19 21.58 -6.08 0.73
CA ASP A 19 22.48 -5.69 -0.35
C ASP A 19 23.71 -4.99 0.20
N GLN A 20 24.80 -5.75 0.34
CA GLN A 20 26.10 -5.23 0.80
C GLN A 20 26.78 -4.32 -0.23
N SER A 21 26.35 -4.35 -1.51
CA SER A 21 26.99 -3.58 -2.59
C SER A 21 26.48 -2.14 -2.71
N GLN A 22 25.31 -1.83 -2.12
CA GLN A 22 24.65 -0.51 -2.19
C GLN A 22 24.54 0.20 -0.83
N GLY A 23 25.54 0.10 0.01
CA GLY A 23 25.54 0.80 1.30
C GLY A 23 24.60 0.21 2.35
N GLY A 24 24.29 -1.07 2.27
CA GLY A 24 23.57 -1.81 3.32
C GLY A 24 22.06 -1.59 3.34
N LYS A 25 21.46 -1.15 2.23
CA LYS A 25 19.99 -1.07 2.13
C LYS A 25 19.39 -2.43 1.88
N ASP A 26 18.53 -2.85 2.79
CA ASP A 26 17.75 -4.08 2.66
C ASP A 26 16.79 -3.97 1.47
N THR A 27 16.69 -5.05 0.68
CA THR A 27 15.75 -5.15 -0.44
C THR A 27 14.76 -6.26 -0.15
N ASP A 28 13.50 -5.92 -0.02
CA ASP A 28 12.44 -6.90 0.11
C ASP A 28 12.12 -7.50 -1.27
N VAL A 29 12.02 -8.83 -1.30
CA VAL A 29 11.66 -9.59 -2.50
C VAL A 29 10.43 -10.42 -2.18
N ARG A 30 9.37 -10.19 -2.93
CA ARG A 30 8.21 -11.09 -2.93
C ARG A 30 8.36 -12.08 -4.04
N PHE A 31 7.96 -13.31 -3.78
CA PHE A 31 7.97 -14.35 -4.79
C PHE A 31 6.72 -15.22 -4.69
N ASN A 32 6.30 -15.68 -5.85
CA ASN A 32 5.26 -16.69 -6.01
C ASN A 32 5.86 -17.89 -6.73
N VAL A 33 5.58 -19.07 -6.21
CA VAL A 33 6.01 -20.36 -6.77
C VAL A 33 4.78 -21.11 -7.24
N VAL A 34 4.78 -21.58 -8.48
CA VAL A 34 3.69 -22.39 -9.02
C VAL A 34 4.24 -23.68 -9.61
N PRO A 35 3.62 -24.84 -9.33
CA PRO A 35 4.00 -26.10 -9.97
C PRO A 35 3.64 -26.07 -11.47
N THR A 36 4.58 -26.56 -12.29
CA THR A 36 4.35 -26.74 -13.73
C THR A 36 4.70 -28.16 -14.13
N LYS A 37 4.36 -28.56 -15.37
CA LYS A 37 4.68 -29.88 -15.91
C LYS A 37 6.19 -30.20 -15.87
N TYR A 38 7.05 -29.18 -15.92
CA TYR A 38 8.51 -29.35 -16.02
C TYR A 38 9.27 -28.94 -14.75
N GLY A 39 8.57 -28.77 -13.63
CA GLY A 39 9.10 -28.29 -12.36
C GLY A 39 8.42 -27.02 -11.88
N GLU A 40 8.96 -26.41 -10.85
CA GLU A 40 8.40 -25.20 -10.27
C GLU A 40 8.82 -23.94 -11.05
N ARG A 41 7.87 -23.06 -11.30
CA ARG A 41 8.13 -21.72 -11.83
C ARG A 41 8.09 -20.72 -10.71
N ILE A 42 9.14 -19.93 -10.60
CA ILE A 42 9.25 -18.85 -9.59
C ILE A 42 9.14 -17.50 -10.29
N CYS A 43 8.23 -16.67 -9.81
CA CYS A 43 8.13 -15.26 -10.18
C CYS A 43 8.59 -14.42 -8.98
N MET A 44 9.61 -13.57 -9.18
CA MET A 44 10.14 -12.70 -8.12
C MET A 44 9.88 -11.23 -8.45
N ARG A 45 9.41 -10.47 -7.46
CA ARG A 45 9.26 -9.01 -7.53
C ARG A 45 10.19 -8.37 -6.52
N LEU A 46 11.17 -7.62 -7.01
CA LEU A 46 12.05 -6.82 -6.17
C LEU A 46 11.29 -5.57 -5.70
N LEU A 47 11.11 -5.46 -4.41
CA LEU A 47 10.55 -4.26 -3.78
C LEU A 47 11.74 -3.39 -3.38
N ARG A 48 12.15 -2.51 -4.29
CA ARG A 48 13.20 -1.54 -3.95
C ARG A 48 12.65 -0.58 -2.91
N ALA A 49 13.45 -0.29 -1.87
CA ALA A 49 13.22 0.88 -1.03
C ALA A 49 13.34 2.11 -1.93
N SER A 50 12.25 2.45 -2.63
CA SER A 50 12.23 3.60 -3.52
C SER A 50 12.08 4.85 -2.67
N ASN A 51 12.83 5.87 -3.01
CA ASN A 51 12.53 7.20 -2.54
C ASN A 51 11.11 7.54 -3.03
N ILE A 52 10.17 7.66 -2.10
CA ILE A 52 8.83 8.13 -2.42
C ILE A 52 9.02 9.50 -3.08
N MET A 53 8.50 9.65 -4.30
CA MET A 53 8.62 10.92 -5.02
C MET A 53 7.85 11.99 -4.26
N PRO A 54 8.43 13.17 -4.03
CA PRO A 54 7.70 14.28 -3.47
C PRO A 54 6.59 14.74 -4.43
N LEU A 55 5.54 15.36 -3.92
CA LEU A 55 4.37 15.75 -4.70
C LEU A 55 4.67 16.64 -5.92
N ASP A 56 5.67 17.50 -5.83
CA ASP A 56 6.14 18.34 -6.94
C ASP A 56 6.89 17.57 -8.03
N GLY A 57 7.38 16.37 -7.71
CA GLY A 57 8.09 15.49 -8.63
C GLY A 57 7.21 14.53 -9.44
N ILE A 58 5.94 14.32 -9.08
CA ILE A 58 5.08 13.30 -9.71
C ILE A 58 4.45 13.72 -11.04
N GLY A 59 4.74 14.95 -11.53
CA GLY A 59 4.31 15.41 -12.84
C GLY A 59 2.88 15.95 -12.92
N ILE A 60 2.22 16.24 -11.81
CA ILE A 60 0.92 16.93 -11.79
C ILE A 60 1.15 18.41 -12.13
N PRO A 61 0.38 19.00 -13.08
CA PRO A 61 0.46 20.43 -13.37
C PRO A 61 0.22 21.28 -12.12
N GLU A 62 0.98 22.37 -11.94
CA GLU A 62 0.96 23.20 -10.73
C GLU A 62 -0.44 23.64 -10.31
N ARG A 63 -1.29 24.01 -11.28
CA ARG A 63 -2.68 24.40 -11.04
C ARG A 63 -3.49 23.29 -10.35
N ASP A 64 -3.31 22.04 -10.79
CA ASP A 64 -4.08 20.90 -10.29
C ASP A 64 -3.42 20.32 -9.04
N LEU A 65 -2.08 20.42 -8.92
CA LEU A 65 -1.36 20.10 -7.69
C LEU A 65 -1.85 20.92 -6.51
N LYS A 66 -2.05 22.23 -6.69
CA LYS A 66 -2.61 23.10 -5.63
C LYS A 66 -4.01 22.66 -5.18
N LYS A 67 -4.85 22.17 -6.11
CA LYS A 67 -6.17 21.63 -5.75
C LYS A 67 -6.07 20.31 -5.00
N PHE A 68 -5.17 19.43 -5.47
CA PHE A 68 -4.92 18.15 -4.83
C PHE A 68 -4.43 18.32 -3.39
N ILE A 69 -3.44 19.20 -3.17
CA ILE A 69 -2.95 19.53 -1.82
C ILE A 69 -4.08 20.01 -0.92
N ARG A 70 -4.89 20.96 -1.39
CA ARG A 70 -6.05 21.46 -0.60
C ARG A 70 -7.04 20.33 -0.26
N ALA A 71 -7.24 19.39 -1.17
CA ALA A 71 -8.16 18.28 -0.95
C ALA A 71 -7.62 17.28 0.11
N ILE A 72 -6.33 16.94 0.06
CA ILE A 72 -5.73 16.00 1.02
C ILE A 72 -5.45 16.62 2.40
N GLU A 73 -5.36 17.95 2.48
CA GLU A 73 -5.23 18.71 3.74
C GLU A 73 -6.60 19.08 4.35
N SER A 74 -7.70 18.75 3.68
CA SER A 74 -9.04 19.01 4.20
C SER A 74 -9.31 18.12 5.42
N PRO A 75 -9.88 18.66 6.51
CA PRO A 75 -10.14 17.89 7.73
C PRO A 75 -11.23 16.82 7.54
N GLN A 76 -12.01 16.90 6.49
CA GLN A 76 -13.08 15.96 6.16
C GLN A 76 -13.20 15.79 4.64
N GLY A 77 -13.63 14.63 4.21
CA GLY A 77 -13.90 14.33 2.81
C GLY A 77 -13.14 13.11 2.30
N MET A 78 -13.33 12.81 1.03
CA MET A 78 -12.71 11.68 0.35
C MET A 78 -12.04 12.13 -0.93
N VAL A 79 -10.82 11.67 -1.17
CA VAL A 79 -10.09 11.86 -2.43
C VAL A 79 -9.98 10.51 -3.14
N LEU A 80 -10.46 10.44 -4.38
CA LEU A 80 -10.40 9.21 -5.19
C LEU A 80 -9.32 9.34 -6.27
N VAL A 81 -8.41 8.37 -6.31
CA VAL A 81 -7.38 8.25 -7.34
C VAL A 81 -7.71 7.04 -8.21
N THR A 82 -8.08 7.29 -9.47
CA THR A 82 -8.54 6.26 -10.40
C THR A 82 -7.65 6.18 -11.64
N GLY A 83 -7.65 5.04 -12.31
CA GLY A 83 -6.89 4.83 -13.54
C GLY A 83 -6.47 3.37 -13.73
N PRO A 84 -5.96 2.99 -14.91
CA PRO A 84 -5.49 1.64 -15.20
C PRO A 84 -4.22 1.29 -14.41
N THR A 85 -3.83 0.03 -14.47
CA THR A 85 -2.56 -0.43 -13.90
C THR A 85 -1.39 0.33 -14.53
N GLY A 86 -0.43 0.75 -13.71
CA GLY A 86 0.74 1.52 -14.18
C GLY A 86 0.49 3.02 -14.43
N SER A 87 -0.71 3.56 -14.15
CA SER A 87 -1.00 4.99 -14.32
C SER A 87 -0.43 5.90 -13.23
N GLY A 88 0.23 5.35 -12.21
CA GLY A 88 0.81 6.13 -11.11
C GLY A 88 -0.11 6.33 -9.91
N LYS A 89 -1.21 5.57 -9.78
CA LYS A 89 -2.13 5.68 -8.63
C LYS A 89 -1.38 5.56 -7.28
N THR A 90 -0.64 4.48 -7.10
CA THR A 90 0.14 4.23 -5.88
C THR A 90 1.16 5.34 -5.64
N THR A 91 1.87 5.78 -6.68
CA THR A 91 2.83 6.89 -6.59
C THR A 91 2.15 8.17 -6.10
N THR A 92 0.98 8.51 -6.64
CA THR A 92 0.20 9.69 -6.24
C THR A 92 -0.28 9.59 -4.79
N LEU A 93 -0.81 8.43 -4.39
CA LEU A 93 -1.28 8.18 -3.02
C LEU A 93 -0.13 8.29 -2.02
N TYR A 94 1.01 7.63 -2.28
CA TYR A 94 2.16 7.66 -1.38
C TYR A 94 2.79 9.06 -1.29
N ALA A 95 2.88 9.78 -2.41
CA ALA A 95 3.35 11.17 -2.40
C ALA A 95 2.40 12.09 -1.59
N GLY A 96 1.07 11.87 -1.71
CA GLY A 96 0.08 12.58 -0.92
C GLY A 96 0.20 12.29 0.58
N ILE A 97 0.28 11.01 0.95
CA ILE A 97 0.48 10.60 2.35
C ILE A 97 1.78 11.16 2.91
N GLN A 98 2.89 11.07 2.15
CA GLN A 98 4.18 11.62 2.57
C GLN A 98 4.11 13.13 2.84
N HIS A 99 3.34 13.87 2.05
CA HIS A 99 3.17 15.33 2.20
C HIS A 99 2.46 15.69 3.52
N ILE A 100 1.45 14.89 3.93
CA ILE A 100 0.66 15.16 5.15
C ILE A 100 1.17 14.40 6.37
N ASN A 101 2.20 13.56 6.23
CA ASN A 101 2.78 12.78 7.32
C ASN A 101 3.58 13.68 8.26
N LYS A 102 2.97 14.03 9.38
CA LYS A 102 3.58 14.82 10.47
C LYS A 102 3.58 13.97 11.75
N PRO A 103 4.50 14.23 12.70
CA PRO A 103 4.56 13.46 13.95
C PRO A 103 3.25 13.45 14.75
N GLU A 104 2.42 14.49 14.59
CA GLU A 104 1.16 14.68 15.30
C GLU A 104 -0.03 14.01 14.59
N THR A 105 0.15 13.60 13.34
CA THR A 105 -0.94 13.07 12.50
C THR A 105 -0.99 11.55 12.55
N ASN A 106 -2.06 10.97 13.07
CA ASN A 106 -2.29 9.53 13.05
C ASN A 106 -2.80 9.10 11.68
N ILE A 107 -1.90 8.56 10.87
CA ILE A 107 -2.19 8.06 9.52
C ILE A 107 -2.21 6.54 9.53
N MET A 108 -3.28 5.95 9.01
CA MET A 108 -3.42 4.50 8.86
C MET A 108 -3.70 4.11 7.42
N THR A 109 -3.12 3.01 6.97
CA THR A 109 -3.33 2.51 5.61
C THR A 109 -3.75 1.05 5.60
N ALA A 110 -4.70 0.71 4.73
CA ALA A 110 -5.09 -0.65 4.41
C ALA A 110 -4.68 -0.93 2.95
N GLU A 111 -3.84 -1.91 2.72
CA GLU A 111 -3.18 -2.13 1.42
C GLU A 111 -3.11 -3.63 1.05
N ASP A 112 -3.07 -3.92 -0.24
CA ASP A 112 -2.86 -5.29 -0.75
C ASP A 112 -2.04 -5.27 -2.05
N PRO A 113 -0.72 -5.41 -1.91
CA PRO A 113 0.10 -5.38 -0.70
C PRO A 113 0.58 -3.97 -0.31
N VAL A 114 1.21 -3.82 0.87
CA VAL A 114 2.04 -2.64 1.19
C VAL A 114 3.22 -2.60 0.23
N GLU A 115 3.34 -1.53 -0.57
CA GLU A 115 4.40 -1.40 -1.59
C GLU A 115 5.72 -0.90 -0.99
N TYR A 116 5.65 0.06 -0.06
CA TYR A 116 6.81 0.64 0.63
C TYR A 116 6.47 0.89 2.09
N THR A 117 7.41 0.60 2.98
CA THR A 117 7.27 0.96 4.40
C THR A 117 7.52 2.46 4.60
N MET A 118 6.60 3.13 5.26
CA MET A 118 6.67 4.55 5.59
C MET A 118 6.78 4.74 7.09
N THR A 119 7.81 5.47 7.52
CA THR A 119 7.99 5.79 8.94
C THR A 119 6.86 6.70 9.45
N GLY A 120 6.31 6.40 10.63
CA GLY A 120 5.25 7.20 11.25
C GLY A 120 3.84 6.86 10.77
N ILE A 121 3.65 5.83 9.94
CA ILE A 121 2.36 5.41 9.38
C ILE A 121 2.01 4.00 9.84
N GLY A 122 0.79 3.80 10.29
CA GLY A 122 0.24 2.49 10.64
C GLY A 122 -0.23 1.74 9.38
N GLN A 123 0.67 1.02 8.71
CA GLN A 123 0.37 0.30 7.47
C GLN A 123 -0.08 -1.13 7.77
N ILE A 124 -1.29 -1.51 7.33
CA ILE A 124 -1.82 -2.87 7.46
C ILE A 124 -1.98 -3.49 6.09
N GLN A 125 -1.38 -4.65 5.91
CA GLN A 125 -1.57 -5.44 4.71
C GLN A 125 -2.77 -6.37 4.88
N ALA A 126 -3.72 -6.30 3.94
CA ALA A 126 -4.86 -7.20 3.88
C ALA A 126 -4.39 -8.67 3.69
N ASN A 127 -5.14 -9.60 4.29
CA ASN A 127 -4.89 -11.03 4.15
C ASN A 127 -6.23 -11.78 4.25
N GLU A 128 -6.81 -12.08 3.11
CA GLU A 128 -8.12 -12.75 3.02
C GLU A 128 -8.11 -14.15 3.65
N THR A 129 -6.98 -14.85 3.64
CA THR A 129 -6.87 -16.21 4.19
C THR A 129 -7.18 -16.28 5.68
N ILE A 130 -6.92 -15.21 6.41
CA ILE A 130 -7.20 -15.11 7.86
C ILE A 130 -8.39 -14.18 8.16
N GLY A 131 -9.14 -13.76 7.14
CA GLY A 131 -10.28 -12.86 7.29
C GLY A 131 -9.91 -11.39 7.54
N LEU A 132 -8.65 -10.99 7.34
CA LEU A 132 -8.20 -9.62 7.44
C LEU A 132 -8.45 -8.88 6.12
N THR A 133 -9.72 -8.62 5.84
CA THR A 133 -10.19 -7.92 4.64
C THR A 133 -10.12 -6.41 4.80
N PHE A 134 -10.22 -5.65 3.70
CA PHE A 134 -10.30 -4.18 3.74
C PHE A 134 -11.42 -3.68 4.66
N SER A 135 -12.61 -4.27 4.58
CA SER A 135 -13.75 -3.90 5.43
C SER A 135 -13.47 -4.17 6.91
N THR A 136 -12.82 -5.29 7.24
CA THR A 136 -12.44 -5.63 8.62
C THR A 136 -11.40 -4.65 9.17
N ILE A 137 -10.38 -4.32 8.36
CA ILE A 137 -9.34 -3.35 8.71
C ILE A 137 -9.94 -1.97 8.95
N LEU A 138 -10.77 -1.47 8.03
CA LEU A 138 -11.40 -0.15 8.15
C LEU A 138 -12.28 -0.03 9.39
N ARG A 139 -13.06 -1.09 9.74
CA ARG A 139 -13.81 -1.08 11.01
C ARG A 139 -12.91 -1.00 12.23
N ALA A 140 -11.73 -1.59 12.18
CA ALA A 140 -10.77 -1.47 13.26
C ALA A 140 -10.18 -0.05 13.33
N PHE A 141 -9.91 0.58 12.20
CA PHE A 141 -9.41 1.96 12.11
C PHE A 141 -10.34 2.96 12.78
N LEU A 142 -11.64 2.84 12.63
CA LEU A 142 -12.62 3.71 13.28
C LEU A 142 -12.54 3.71 14.83
N ARG A 143 -11.77 2.81 15.43
CA ARG A 143 -11.51 2.74 16.88
C ARG A 143 -10.09 3.10 17.26
N GLN A 144 -9.29 3.56 16.30
CA GLN A 144 -7.87 3.93 16.48
C GLN A 144 -7.66 5.45 16.38
N ASP A 145 -8.74 6.21 16.27
CA ASP A 145 -8.73 7.68 16.21
C ASP A 145 -7.82 8.24 15.10
N PRO A 146 -7.95 7.76 13.85
CA PRO A 146 -7.11 8.21 12.75
C PRO A 146 -7.58 9.56 12.22
N GLU A 147 -6.66 10.48 11.94
CA GLU A 147 -6.92 11.70 11.18
C GLU A 147 -6.95 11.45 9.67
N VAL A 148 -6.19 10.45 9.21
CA VAL A 148 -6.12 10.10 7.80
C VAL A 148 -6.16 8.59 7.61
N ILE A 149 -7.00 8.14 6.69
CA ILE A 149 -7.09 6.75 6.28
C ILE A 149 -6.80 6.65 4.77
N LEU A 150 -5.82 5.82 4.40
CA LEU A 150 -5.63 5.40 3.02
C LEU A 150 -6.19 3.99 2.82
N VAL A 151 -7.04 3.83 1.81
CA VAL A 151 -7.53 2.53 1.35
C VAL A 151 -6.91 2.26 -0.01
N GLY A 152 -6.05 1.25 -0.09
CA GLY A 152 -5.29 0.94 -1.30
C GLY A 152 -6.18 0.62 -2.50
N GLU A 153 -7.30 -0.06 -2.27
CA GLU A 153 -8.34 -0.29 -3.28
C GLU A 153 -9.70 -0.55 -2.64
N ILE A 154 -10.75 -0.31 -3.41
CA ILE A 154 -12.14 -0.55 -3.01
C ILE A 154 -12.78 -1.45 -4.07
N ARG A 155 -13.07 -2.69 -3.71
CA ARG A 155 -13.63 -3.71 -4.62
C ARG A 155 -15.09 -4.05 -4.33
N ASP A 156 -15.58 -3.75 -3.12
CA ASP A 156 -16.88 -4.18 -2.65
C ASP A 156 -17.66 -3.03 -2.00
N LYS A 157 -18.98 -3.21 -1.94
CA LYS A 157 -19.90 -2.20 -1.39
C LYS A 157 -19.68 -1.95 0.10
N GLU A 158 -19.33 -2.98 0.87
CA GLU A 158 -19.13 -2.86 2.31
C GLU A 158 -17.95 -1.94 2.62
N THR A 159 -16.83 -2.12 1.91
CA THR A 159 -15.64 -1.25 2.01
C THR A 159 -15.99 0.20 1.63
N VAL A 160 -16.78 0.42 0.56
CA VAL A 160 -17.27 1.76 0.16
C VAL A 160 -18.07 2.41 1.29
N ASP A 161 -19.05 1.68 1.84
CA ASP A 161 -19.96 2.21 2.87
C ASP A 161 -19.20 2.63 4.14
N ILE A 162 -18.17 1.86 4.53
CA ILE A 162 -17.32 2.18 5.69
C ILE A 162 -16.42 3.38 5.38
N ALA A 163 -15.79 3.42 4.19
CA ALA A 163 -14.91 4.51 3.79
C ALA A 163 -15.66 5.86 3.72
N ILE A 164 -16.88 5.87 3.18
CA ILE A 164 -17.73 7.08 3.17
C ILE A 164 -18.06 7.53 4.59
N LYS A 165 -18.41 6.61 5.49
CA LYS A 165 -18.69 6.96 6.90
C LYS A 165 -17.45 7.49 7.63
N ALA A 166 -16.27 6.99 7.29
CA ALA A 166 -15.02 7.47 7.86
C ALA A 166 -14.63 8.87 7.35
N ALA A 167 -15.15 9.28 6.18
CA ALA A 167 -14.84 10.57 5.56
C ALA A 167 -15.77 11.71 6.00
N LEU A 168 -16.82 11.42 6.79
CA LEU A 168 -17.82 12.38 7.29
C LEU A 168 -17.51 12.82 8.72
#